data_cd72b4185eb31c493424c143d5e54dc3
#
_entry.id   cd72b4185eb31c493424c143d5e54dc3
#
_cell.length_a   1.000
_cell.length_b   1.000
_cell.length_c   1.000
_cell.angle_alpha   90.00
_cell.angle_beta   90.00
_cell.angle_gamma   90.00
#
_symmetry.space_group_name_H-M   'P 1'
#
loop_
_entity.id
_entity.type
_entity.pdbx_description
1 polymer ?
#
loop_
_entity_poly.entity_id
_entity_poly.type
_entity_poly.pdbx_seq_one_letter_code
_entity_poly.pdbx_strand_id
1 'polypeptide(L)'
;MTVEPDPLPELLQRSAAGDASAASRLFELLYGDLRARAQQVGQRANSTLQPTALVHEAWLRLADRERPFADRAHFLRAAARAMRSVLDDHLRARATYKRGGDRVRVELDDVADVYDQRAVDLLVVDEAMQRLAAVDPELAQIVELRFFAGLQMQEIAAVLDTSLSGVERAWRLASAFLRAELADR
;
A
#
# COMPACT_ATOMS: atom_id res chain seq x y z
N MET A 1 -4.75 7.14 -34.67
CA MET A 1 -4.72 6.23 -33.51
C MET A 1 -5.64 6.88 -32.48
N THR A 2 -6.90 6.47 -32.45
CA THR A 2 -7.90 6.93 -31.48
C THR A 2 -7.54 6.30 -30.13
N VAL A 3 -7.10 7.11 -29.19
CA VAL A 3 -6.94 6.68 -27.80
C VAL A 3 -8.36 6.41 -27.30
N GLU A 4 -8.71 5.14 -27.05
CA GLU A 4 -9.95 4.83 -26.37
C GLU A 4 -9.92 5.52 -24.99
N PRO A 5 -11.00 6.20 -24.60
CA PRO A 5 -11.05 6.84 -23.29
C PRO A 5 -10.90 5.77 -22.21
N ASP A 6 -10.10 6.07 -21.18
CA ASP A 6 -9.91 5.17 -20.02
C ASP A 6 -11.30 4.87 -19.40
N PRO A 7 -11.77 3.64 -19.41
CA PRO A 7 -13.11 3.29 -18.89
C PRO A 7 -13.20 3.44 -17.36
N LEU A 8 -12.07 3.66 -16.68
CA LEU A 8 -11.99 3.65 -15.23
C LEU A 8 -12.83 4.73 -14.54
N PRO A 9 -12.85 6.02 -14.98
CA PRO A 9 -13.67 7.04 -14.33
C PRO A 9 -15.17 6.72 -14.40
N GLU A 10 -15.64 6.24 -15.55
CA GLU A 10 -17.04 5.85 -15.72
C GLU A 10 -17.40 4.64 -14.85
N LEU A 11 -16.54 3.61 -14.81
CA LEU A 11 -16.76 2.43 -13.98
C LEU A 11 -16.75 2.77 -12.49
N LEU A 12 -15.89 3.68 -12.06
CA LEU A 12 -15.86 4.19 -10.68
C LEU A 12 -17.19 4.87 -10.32
N GLN A 13 -17.68 5.73 -11.18
CA GLN A 13 -18.95 6.45 -10.96
C GLN A 13 -20.15 5.51 -10.92
N ARG A 14 -20.25 4.55 -11.85
CA ARG A 14 -21.35 3.58 -11.92
C ARG A 14 -21.32 2.60 -10.74
N SER A 15 -20.15 2.10 -10.38
CA SER A 15 -19.96 1.26 -9.20
C SER A 15 -20.40 1.98 -7.93
N ALA A 16 -20.09 3.26 -7.84
CA ALA A 16 -20.51 4.15 -6.77
C ALA A 16 -22.04 4.32 -6.65
N ALA A 17 -22.72 4.29 -7.80
CA ALA A 17 -24.18 4.35 -7.88
C ALA A 17 -24.86 3.00 -7.59
N GLY A 18 -24.10 1.96 -7.22
CA GLY A 18 -24.63 0.63 -6.89
C GLY A 18 -24.73 -0.33 -8.08
N ASP A 19 -24.12 0.02 -9.23
CA ASP A 19 -24.10 -0.87 -10.40
C ASP A 19 -23.11 -2.03 -10.17
N ALA A 20 -23.65 -3.21 -9.84
CA ALA A 20 -22.88 -4.42 -9.58
C ALA A 20 -22.07 -4.88 -10.82
N SER A 21 -22.54 -4.63 -12.03
CA SER A 21 -21.82 -4.93 -13.27
C SER A 21 -20.60 -4.06 -13.42
N ALA A 22 -20.73 -2.76 -13.13
CA ALA A 22 -19.61 -1.82 -13.13
C ALA A 22 -18.58 -2.17 -12.04
N ALA A 23 -19.03 -2.56 -10.86
CA ALA A 23 -18.15 -3.02 -9.78
C ALA A 23 -17.35 -4.26 -10.17
N SER A 24 -17.98 -5.26 -10.81
CA SER A 24 -17.30 -6.47 -11.30
C SER A 24 -16.26 -6.12 -12.37
N ARG A 25 -16.61 -5.26 -13.31
CA ARG A 25 -15.70 -4.84 -14.38
C ARG A 25 -14.53 -3.99 -13.86
N LEU A 26 -14.79 -3.16 -12.87
CA LEU A 26 -13.77 -2.40 -12.15
C LEU A 26 -12.78 -3.35 -11.44
N PHE A 27 -13.29 -4.37 -10.79
CA PHE A 27 -12.46 -5.40 -10.17
C PHE A 27 -11.58 -6.10 -11.20
N GLU A 28 -12.15 -6.58 -12.31
CA GLU A 28 -11.39 -7.24 -13.38
C GLU A 28 -10.27 -6.33 -13.93
N LEU A 29 -10.57 -5.05 -14.16
CA LEU A 29 -9.61 -4.09 -14.69
C LEU A 29 -8.45 -3.82 -13.73
N LEU A 30 -8.73 -3.72 -12.44
CA LEU A 30 -7.75 -3.37 -11.42
C LEU A 30 -7.08 -4.58 -10.77
N TYR A 31 -7.68 -5.78 -10.91
CA TYR A 31 -7.20 -6.98 -10.27
C TYR A 31 -5.76 -7.34 -10.66
N GLY A 32 -5.44 -7.23 -11.94
CA GLY A 32 -4.10 -7.48 -12.44
C GLY A 32 -3.05 -6.58 -11.78
N ASP A 33 -3.33 -5.29 -11.74
CA ASP A 33 -2.46 -4.28 -11.12
C ASP A 33 -2.33 -4.52 -9.62
N LEU A 34 -3.44 -4.74 -8.92
CA LEU A 34 -3.44 -5.00 -7.49
C LEU A 34 -2.69 -6.29 -7.14
N ARG A 35 -2.85 -7.34 -7.96
CA ARG A 35 -2.17 -8.63 -7.76
C ARG A 35 -0.66 -8.51 -7.94
N ALA A 36 -0.20 -7.80 -8.98
CA ALA A 36 1.22 -7.56 -9.19
C ALA A 36 1.84 -6.79 -8.01
N ARG A 37 1.13 -5.78 -7.51
CA ARG A 37 1.54 -4.99 -6.33
C ARG A 37 1.53 -5.83 -5.05
N ALA A 38 0.48 -6.62 -4.82
CA ALA A 38 0.39 -7.52 -3.67
C ALA A 38 1.51 -8.58 -3.68
N GLN A 39 1.93 -9.04 -4.86
CA GLN A 39 3.06 -9.96 -5.00
C GLN A 39 4.37 -9.31 -4.57
N GLN A 40 4.62 -8.07 -5.00
CA GLN A 40 5.81 -7.30 -4.59
C GLN A 40 5.81 -7.05 -3.07
N VAL A 41 4.68 -6.63 -2.53
CA VAL A 41 4.53 -6.40 -1.08
C VAL A 41 4.70 -7.69 -0.29
N GLY A 42 4.10 -8.80 -0.74
CA GLY A 42 4.23 -10.10 -0.10
C GLY A 42 5.67 -10.62 -0.08
N GLN A 43 6.42 -10.42 -1.16
CA GLN A 43 7.85 -10.75 -1.23
C GLN A 43 8.66 -9.91 -0.25
N ARG A 44 8.49 -8.58 -0.25
CA ARG A 44 9.18 -7.66 0.67
C ARG A 44 8.84 -7.96 2.13
N ALA A 45 7.58 -8.25 2.42
CA ALA A 45 7.09 -8.54 3.76
C ALA A 45 7.46 -9.96 4.25
N ASN A 46 8.09 -10.80 3.43
CA ASN A 46 8.29 -12.23 3.71
C ASN A 46 7.01 -12.87 4.31
N SER A 47 5.87 -12.43 3.79
CA SER A 47 4.55 -12.78 4.31
C SER A 47 4.13 -14.16 3.81
N THR A 48 3.56 -14.98 4.70
CA THR A 48 2.91 -16.23 4.31
C THR A 48 1.53 -16.01 3.68
N LEU A 49 1.04 -14.77 3.71
CA LEU A 49 -0.22 -14.40 3.06
C LEU A 49 -0.02 -14.41 1.55
N GLN A 50 -0.81 -15.26 0.87
CA GLN A 50 -0.76 -15.35 -0.60
C GLN A 50 -1.18 -14.01 -1.22
N PRO A 51 -0.52 -13.54 -2.30
CA PRO A 51 -0.87 -12.28 -2.96
C PRO A 51 -2.34 -12.20 -3.36
N THR A 52 -2.92 -13.30 -3.80
CA THR A 52 -4.35 -13.39 -4.14
C THR A 52 -5.26 -13.17 -2.93
N ALA A 53 -4.90 -13.71 -1.77
CA ALA A 53 -5.63 -13.51 -0.53
C ALA A 53 -5.52 -12.05 -0.08
N LEU A 54 -4.32 -11.45 -0.15
CA LEU A 54 -4.12 -10.04 0.17
C LEU A 54 -5.00 -9.12 -0.69
N VAL A 55 -5.04 -9.37 -2.02
CA VAL A 55 -5.89 -8.58 -2.93
C VAL A 55 -7.37 -8.76 -2.61
N HIS A 56 -7.79 -9.99 -2.34
CA HIS A 56 -9.20 -10.28 -2.04
C HIS A 56 -9.67 -9.61 -0.75
N GLU A 57 -8.90 -9.74 0.30
CA GLU A 57 -9.17 -9.09 1.60
C GLU A 57 -9.15 -7.55 1.49
N ALA A 58 -8.17 -7.00 0.78
CA ALA A 58 -8.12 -5.57 0.52
C ALA A 58 -9.33 -5.09 -0.29
N TRP A 59 -9.75 -5.87 -1.31
CA TRP A 59 -10.94 -5.56 -2.10
C TRP A 59 -12.22 -5.57 -1.25
N LEU A 60 -12.40 -6.55 -0.38
CA LEU A 60 -13.57 -6.59 0.52
C LEU A 60 -13.65 -5.31 1.37
N ARG A 61 -12.50 -4.83 1.91
CA ARG A 61 -12.45 -3.57 2.66
C ARG A 61 -12.73 -2.34 1.80
N LEU A 62 -12.37 -2.39 0.52
CA LEU A 62 -12.67 -1.31 -0.42
C LEU A 62 -14.14 -1.30 -0.83
N ALA A 63 -14.74 -2.49 -0.98
CA ALA A 63 -16.15 -2.65 -1.36
C ALA A 63 -17.13 -2.26 -0.23
N ASP A 64 -16.72 -2.42 1.03
CA ASP A 64 -17.54 -2.08 2.22
C ASP A 64 -17.55 -0.57 2.55
N ARG A 65 -17.03 0.28 1.65
CA ARG A 65 -16.98 1.72 1.88
C ARG A 65 -18.31 2.38 1.51
N GLU A 66 -18.78 3.25 2.40
CA GLU A 66 -19.99 4.06 2.17
C GLU A 66 -19.84 5.11 1.05
N ARG A 67 -18.60 5.49 0.71
CA ARG A 67 -18.31 6.55 -0.26
C ARG A 67 -17.59 6.03 -1.49
N PRO A 68 -18.03 6.45 -2.69
CA PRO A 68 -17.38 6.10 -3.95
C PRO A 68 -15.96 6.67 -4.06
N PHE A 69 -15.18 6.08 -4.94
CA PHE A 69 -13.89 6.64 -5.33
C PHE A 69 -14.11 7.78 -6.32
N ALA A 70 -13.53 8.95 -6.04
CA ALA A 70 -13.65 10.10 -6.91
C ALA A 70 -12.88 9.90 -8.23
N ASP A 71 -11.73 9.23 -8.16
CA ASP A 71 -10.82 9.01 -9.27
C ASP A 71 -9.88 7.83 -8.99
N ARG A 72 -9.03 7.51 -9.98
CA ARG A 72 -8.00 6.45 -9.88
C ARG A 72 -7.01 6.71 -8.74
N ALA A 73 -6.61 7.96 -8.54
CA ALA A 73 -5.66 8.33 -7.48
C ALA A 73 -6.26 8.07 -6.09
N HIS A 74 -7.53 8.43 -5.91
CA HIS A 74 -8.27 8.13 -4.67
C HIS A 74 -8.40 6.62 -4.43
N PHE A 75 -8.69 5.84 -5.50
CA PHE A 75 -8.71 4.38 -5.41
C PHE A 75 -7.35 3.80 -4.99
N LEU A 76 -6.26 4.22 -5.64
CA LEU A 76 -4.91 3.71 -5.33
C LEU A 76 -4.46 4.04 -3.90
N ARG A 77 -4.77 5.25 -3.41
CA ARG A 77 -4.53 5.62 -2.01
C ARG A 77 -5.31 4.74 -1.03
N ALA A 78 -6.56 4.46 -1.34
CA ALA A 78 -7.39 3.58 -0.52
C ALA A 78 -6.91 2.13 -0.57
N ALA A 79 -6.51 1.63 -1.74
CA ALA A 79 -5.98 0.29 -1.93
C ALA A 79 -4.67 0.07 -1.16
N ALA A 80 -3.75 1.05 -1.17
CA ALA A 80 -2.53 1.02 -0.38
C ALA A 80 -2.83 0.84 1.12
N ARG A 81 -3.74 1.65 1.65
CA ARG A 81 -4.18 1.58 3.04
C ARG A 81 -4.88 0.26 3.38
N ALA A 82 -5.73 -0.24 2.50
CA ALA A 82 -6.41 -1.52 2.68
C ALA A 82 -5.42 -2.68 2.73
N MET A 83 -4.46 -2.73 1.79
CA MET A 83 -3.41 -3.76 1.79
C MET A 83 -2.52 -3.70 3.04
N ARG A 84 -2.12 -2.51 3.47
CA ARG A 84 -1.39 -2.33 4.74
C ARG A 84 -2.21 -2.91 5.90
N SER A 85 -3.45 -2.49 6.06
CA SER A 85 -4.33 -2.94 7.15
C SER A 85 -4.54 -4.45 7.16
N VAL A 86 -4.68 -5.10 5.99
CA VAL A 86 -4.77 -6.58 5.89
C VAL A 86 -3.50 -7.25 6.38
N LEU A 87 -2.33 -6.73 5.96
CA LEU A 87 -1.04 -7.27 6.39
C LEU A 87 -0.84 -7.13 7.91
N ASP A 88 -1.17 -5.96 8.46
CA ASP A 88 -1.06 -5.70 9.90
C ASP A 88 -1.94 -6.66 10.71
N ASP A 89 -3.19 -6.87 10.30
CA ASP A 89 -4.10 -7.79 10.97
C ASP A 89 -3.62 -9.24 10.88
N HIS A 90 -3.11 -9.65 9.70
CA HIS A 90 -2.55 -10.98 9.51
C HIS A 90 -1.34 -11.24 10.43
N LEU A 91 -0.47 -10.24 10.57
CA LEU A 91 0.72 -10.34 11.42
C LEU A 91 0.37 -10.36 12.90
N ARG A 92 -0.56 -9.50 13.33
CA ARG A 92 -1.07 -9.49 14.72
C ARG A 92 -1.73 -10.82 15.07
N ALA A 93 -2.55 -11.37 14.17
CA ALA A 93 -3.15 -12.70 14.38
C ALA A 93 -2.09 -13.79 14.53
N ARG A 94 -1.02 -13.76 13.72
CA ARG A 94 0.10 -14.71 13.84
C ARG A 94 0.90 -14.52 15.13
N ALA A 95 1.15 -13.30 15.56
CA ALA A 95 1.87 -13.01 16.79
C ALA A 95 1.11 -13.50 18.02
N THR A 96 -0.22 -13.43 18.02
CA THR A 96 -1.07 -13.96 19.10
C THR A 96 -1.12 -15.50 19.12
N TYR A 97 -1.09 -16.15 17.93
CA TYR A 97 -1.16 -17.62 17.84
C TYR A 97 0.18 -18.30 18.18
N LYS A 98 1.30 -17.63 17.89
CA LYS A 98 2.66 -18.11 18.22
C LYS A 98 3.20 -17.37 19.45
N ARG A 99 2.95 -17.86 20.64
CA ARG A 99 3.73 -17.49 21.87
C ARG A 99 5.18 -17.99 21.81
N GLY A 100 5.79 -17.99 20.64
CA GLY A 100 7.15 -18.47 20.38
C GLY A 100 7.65 -17.90 19.05
N GLY A 101 8.02 -16.66 19.05
CA GLY A 101 9.22 -16.09 18.47
C GLY A 101 9.55 -16.22 16.97
N ASP A 102 8.63 -16.40 16.03
CA ASP A 102 8.97 -16.25 14.61
C ASP A 102 8.59 -14.83 14.15
N ARG A 103 9.56 -13.94 14.17
CA ARG A 103 9.44 -12.57 13.67
C ARG A 103 9.35 -12.60 12.16
N VAL A 104 8.29 -12.00 11.59
CA VAL A 104 8.17 -11.82 10.14
C VAL A 104 9.09 -10.69 9.72
N ARG A 105 10.09 -11.04 8.94
CA ARG A 105 11.14 -10.13 8.47
C ARG A 105 10.72 -9.48 7.15
N VAL A 106 10.97 -8.19 7.03
CA VAL A 106 10.72 -7.41 5.81
C VAL A 106 12.04 -6.95 5.23
N GLU A 107 12.23 -7.20 3.95
CA GLU A 107 13.31 -6.57 3.19
C GLU A 107 12.82 -5.22 2.67
N LEU A 108 13.44 -4.17 3.16
CA LEU A 108 13.18 -2.79 2.75
C LEU A 108 14.18 -2.38 1.65
N ASP A 109 14.15 -3.08 0.51
CA ASP A 109 15.14 -2.93 -0.57
C ASP A 109 15.37 -1.49 -1.02
N ASP A 110 14.37 -0.62 -1.01
CA ASP A 110 14.49 0.79 -1.40
C ASP A 110 14.93 1.72 -0.25
N VAL A 111 14.98 1.21 0.98
CA VAL A 111 15.55 1.91 2.14
C VAL A 111 16.91 1.31 2.49
N ALA A 112 17.23 0.16 1.88
CA ALA A 112 18.34 -0.73 2.20
C ALA A 112 19.68 -0.35 1.61
N ASP A 113 19.81 0.72 0.81
CA ASP A 113 21.14 1.23 0.41
C ASP A 113 21.99 1.69 1.62
N VAL A 114 21.45 1.62 2.83
CA VAL A 114 22.13 2.06 4.07
C VAL A 114 22.10 1.04 5.21
N TYR A 115 21.28 -0.01 5.13
CA TYR A 115 21.26 -1.06 6.17
C TYR A 115 21.47 -2.43 5.57
N ASP A 116 22.70 -2.90 5.75
CA ASP A 116 23.11 -4.29 5.65
C ASP A 116 22.05 -5.21 6.30
N GLN A 117 21.25 -5.89 5.47
CA GLN A 117 20.51 -7.14 5.71
C GLN A 117 19.87 -7.37 7.11
N ARG A 118 19.43 -6.37 7.82
CA ARG A 118 18.64 -6.57 9.03
C ARG A 118 17.15 -6.61 8.66
N ALA A 119 16.65 -7.81 8.69
CA ALA A 119 15.23 -8.03 8.57
C ALA A 119 14.48 -7.36 9.73
N VAL A 120 13.62 -6.39 9.40
CA VAL A 120 12.83 -5.62 10.36
C VAL A 120 11.47 -6.30 10.55
N ASP A 121 10.99 -6.35 11.78
CA ASP A 121 9.66 -6.85 12.10
C ASP A 121 8.59 -5.89 11.54
N LEU A 122 7.66 -6.40 10.75
CA LEU A 122 6.57 -5.60 10.15
C LEU A 122 5.74 -4.85 11.22
N LEU A 123 5.58 -5.41 12.41
CA LEU A 123 4.89 -4.73 13.50
C LEU A 123 5.64 -3.48 13.95
N VAL A 124 6.97 -3.53 13.96
CA VAL A 124 7.80 -2.36 14.28
C VAL A 124 7.70 -1.31 13.17
N VAL A 125 7.62 -1.75 11.91
CA VAL A 125 7.37 -0.86 10.77
C VAL A 125 5.99 -0.19 10.88
N ASP A 126 4.94 -0.94 11.26
CA ASP A 126 3.60 -0.37 11.44
C ASP A 126 3.58 0.70 12.53
N GLU A 127 4.22 0.46 13.67
CA GLU A 127 4.31 1.44 14.74
C GLU A 127 5.10 2.70 14.30
N ALA A 128 6.20 2.53 13.55
CA ALA A 128 6.97 3.64 12.99
C ALA A 128 6.13 4.44 11.97
N MET A 129 5.34 3.76 11.15
CA MET A 129 4.41 4.37 10.21
C MET A 129 3.29 5.14 10.90
N GLN A 130 2.76 4.65 12.03
CA GLN A 130 1.76 5.36 12.81
C GLN A 130 2.35 6.66 13.40
N ARG A 131 3.60 6.61 13.88
CA ARG A 131 4.30 7.81 14.37
C ARG A 131 4.59 8.80 13.25
N LEU A 132 5.05 8.32 12.10
CA LEU A 132 5.25 9.16 10.93
C LEU A 132 3.95 9.85 10.52
N ALA A 133 2.83 9.11 10.49
CA ALA A 133 1.52 9.67 10.15
C ALA A 133 1.01 10.71 11.16
N ALA A 134 1.40 10.59 12.44
CA ALA A 134 1.08 11.58 13.46
C ALA A 134 1.92 12.86 13.34
N VAL A 135 3.16 12.76 12.83
CA VAL A 135 4.06 13.89 12.61
C VAL A 135 3.80 14.56 11.27
N ASP A 136 3.70 13.76 10.21
CA ASP A 136 3.49 14.22 8.84
C ASP A 136 2.72 13.18 8.03
N PRO A 137 1.39 13.38 7.87
CA PRO A 137 0.53 12.47 7.11
C PRO A 137 0.90 12.35 5.62
N GLU A 138 1.49 13.40 5.02
CA GLU A 138 1.88 13.39 3.60
C GLU A 138 3.08 12.47 3.39
N LEU A 139 4.07 12.53 4.27
CA LEU A 139 5.20 11.61 4.24
C LEU A 139 4.76 10.16 4.42
N ALA A 140 3.86 9.91 5.38
CA ALA A 140 3.31 8.57 5.59
C ALA A 140 2.55 8.05 4.36
N GLN A 141 1.79 8.92 3.68
CA GLN A 141 1.06 8.57 2.47
C GLN A 141 2.00 8.20 1.31
N ILE A 142 3.12 8.90 1.15
CA ILE A 142 4.13 8.57 0.14
C ILE A 142 4.72 7.18 0.41
N VAL A 143 5.02 6.86 1.67
CA VAL A 143 5.51 5.53 2.05
C VAL A 143 4.45 4.46 1.78
N GLU A 144 3.19 4.71 2.11
CA GLU A 144 2.08 3.79 1.82
C GLU A 144 1.97 3.49 0.32
N LEU A 145 2.00 4.52 -0.52
CA LEU A 145 1.91 4.37 -1.97
C LEU A 145 3.13 3.63 -2.54
N ARG A 146 4.32 3.94 -2.05
CA ARG A 146 5.56 3.30 -2.52
C ARG A 146 5.66 1.85 -2.08
N PHE A 147 5.43 1.57 -0.80
CA PHE A 147 5.65 0.27 -0.20
C PHE A 147 4.46 -0.68 -0.39
N PHE A 148 3.25 -0.25 -0.02
CA PHE A 148 2.07 -1.11 -0.04
C PHE A 148 1.31 -1.10 -1.38
N ALA A 149 1.32 0.02 -2.12
CA ALA A 149 0.76 0.04 -3.47
C ALA A 149 1.81 -0.24 -4.56
N GLY A 150 3.10 -0.31 -4.26
CA GLY A 150 4.18 -0.60 -5.20
C GLY A 150 4.35 0.44 -6.30
N LEU A 151 3.90 1.69 -6.08
CA LEU A 151 3.97 2.75 -7.08
C LEU A 151 5.40 3.26 -7.26
N GLN A 152 5.74 3.63 -8.50
CA GLN A 152 6.99 4.33 -8.79
C GLN A 152 6.88 5.82 -8.40
N MET A 153 8.01 6.52 -8.22
CA MET A 153 8.00 7.93 -7.79
C MET A 153 7.22 8.83 -8.73
N GLN A 154 7.28 8.57 -10.04
CA GLN A 154 6.51 9.30 -11.06
C GLN A 154 4.99 9.05 -10.91
N GLU A 155 4.59 7.81 -10.62
CA GLU A 155 3.19 7.45 -10.40
C GLU A 155 2.66 8.10 -9.10
N ILE A 156 3.48 8.14 -8.04
CA ILE A 156 3.15 8.81 -6.79
C ILE A 156 2.97 10.32 -7.02
N ALA A 157 3.86 10.94 -7.79
CA ALA A 157 3.76 12.36 -8.13
C ALA A 157 2.44 12.65 -8.85
N ALA A 158 2.04 11.82 -9.80
CA ALA A 158 0.75 11.94 -10.49
C ALA A 158 -0.45 11.69 -9.56
N VAL A 159 -0.36 10.71 -8.65
CA VAL A 159 -1.44 10.38 -7.68
C VAL A 159 -1.64 11.49 -6.64
N LEU A 160 -0.56 12.20 -6.28
CA LEU A 160 -0.59 13.26 -5.27
C LEU A 160 -0.67 14.67 -5.88
N ASP A 161 -0.77 14.77 -7.22
CA ASP A 161 -0.78 16.04 -7.96
C ASP A 161 0.39 16.96 -7.55
N THR A 162 1.60 16.39 -7.53
CA THR A 162 2.82 17.08 -7.11
C THR A 162 3.99 16.80 -8.05
N SER A 163 5.12 17.48 -7.86
CA SER A 163 6.31 17.28 -8.69
C SER A 163 7.08 16.02 -8.26
N LEU A 164 7.73 15.36 -9.23
CA LEU A 164 8.63 14.23 -8.96
C LEU A 164 9.71 14.60 -7.94
N SER A 165 10.34 15.78 -8.07
CA SER A 165 11.35 16.25 -7.14
C SER A 165 10.80 16.47 -5.72
N GLY A 166 9.53 16.86 -5.60
CA GLY A 166 8.80 16.95 -4.33
C GLY A 166 8.67 15.59 -3.67
N VAL A 167 8.20 14.60 -4.43
CA VAL A 167 8.05 13.21 -3.95
C VAL A 167 9.41 12.62 -3.53
N GLU A 168 10.45 12.80 -4.34
CA GLU A 168 11.79 12.29 -4.02
C GLU A 168 12.38 12.91 -2.75
N ARG A 169 12.15 14.21 -2.53
CA ARG A 169 12.55 14.89 -1.30
C ARG A 169 11.77 14.36 -0.10
N ALA A 170 10.45 14.25 -0.22
CA ALA A 170 9.57 13.73 0.81
C ALA A 170 9.91 12.26 1.15
N TRP A 171 10.19 11.44 0.13
CA TRP A 171 10.67 10.07 0.32
C TRP A 171 11.96 10.00 1.14
N ARG A 172 12.94 10.87 0.84
CA ARG A 172 14.19 10.92 1.62
C ARG A 172 13.95 11.29 3.08
N LEU A 173 13.05 12.24 3.35
CA LEU A 173 12.68 12.63 4.72
C LEU A 173 11.97 11.48 5.45
N ALA A 174 10.95 10.87 4.81
CA ALA A 174 10.23 9.72 5.35
C ALA A 174 11.17 8.54 5.65
N SER A 175 12.07 8.24 4.71
CA SER A 175 13.06 7.17 4.87
C SER A 175 14.05 7.44 6.00
N ALA A 176 14.47 8.69 6.19
CA ALA A 176 15.35 9.08 7.30
C ALA A 176 14.63 8.94 8.65
N PHE A 177 13.37 9.38 8.73
CA PHE A 177 12.55 9.22 9.93
C PHE A 177 12.37 7.74 10.29
N LEU A 178 11.94 6.91 9.33
CA LEU A 178 11.72 5.49 9.57
C LEU A 178 13.00 4.78 10.00
N ARG A 179 14.16 5.14 9.40
CA ARG A 179 15.45 4.58 9.83
C ARG A 179 15.79 4.94 11.27
N ALA A 180 15.58 6.18 11.68
CA ALA A 180 15.82 6.60 13.06
C ALA A 180 14.93 5.83 14.04
N GLU A 181 13.62 5.72 13.74
CA GLU A 181 12.68 4.97 14.56
C GLU A 181 13.00 3.46 14.67
N LEU A 182 13.55 2.89 13.61
CA LEU A 182 13.91 1.47 13.56
C LEU A 182 15.30 1.18 14.16
N ALA A 183 16.18 2.16 14.25
CA ALA A 183 17.51 2.02 14.85
C ALA A 183 17.48 2.01 16.38
N ASP A 184 16.51 2.67 16.98
CA ASP A 184 16.36 2.79 18.45
C ASP A 184 15.74 1.54 19.10
N ARG A 185 15.54 0.45 18.32
CA ARG A 185 14.91 -0.81 18.77
C ARG A 185 15.76 -2.05 18.45
#